data_f7f8b4b2f5b43126105a5306c3d60c59
#
_entry.id   f7f8b4b2f5b43126105a5306c3d60c59
#
_cell.length_a   1.000
_cell.length_b   1.000
_cell.length_c   1.000
_cell.angle_alpha   90.00
_cell.angle_beta   90.00
_cell.angle_gamma   90.00
#
_symmetry.space_group_name_H-M   'P 1'
#
loop_
_entity.id
_entity.type
_entity.pdbx_description
1 polymer ?
#
loop_
_entity_poly.entity_id
_entity_poly.type
_entity_poly.pdbx_seq_one_letter_code
_entity_poly.pdbx_strand_id
1 'polypeptide(L)'
;MLQRFLSLILCILLACPSYTQTIQDTPNTDLRRFFTQAGATYLIKYPHQTGTTITLPPNVTLQFQGGSIAGKLVFNNTQLNGNVKLQGSSISGTLKNKTFNAKWLCYADGKKDDATNINAILAMCNEVLFPKGTYLLESMHKPPYKINKPYHIGIHRSNIKITGEKGAILKTKTKAGTLCIYSKPKDIPHSIHDITIEGMTFMVQNESTEWDPYQEHCHTVSLIGVNRCTIEKCTFRNFWGDAICLNHYGDNTSTGERARNMNVVIRNNQINGYKCCNRNGISIINGQNVIIEKNQLTHTSHSSMPGAIDIEANDKAYTVDNIQIRENRIDHSQGKNGAISVISNKEGAPAHHIEITNNKITNSRRAFRFYVWTDYAASHITVKDNWVDKNTDPWVWDGKGRTQNWVFTGNTFLRKTNKKFGQDVRFEGLTYKNNRLK
;
A
#
# COMPACT_ATOMS: atom_id res chain seq x y z
N MET A 1 63.34 -3.64 21.89
CA MET A 1 62.66 -4.93 22.13
C MET A 1 61.49 -4.83 23.13
N LEU A 2 61.59 -4.08 24.20
CA LEU A 2 60.60 -3.96 25.25
C LEU A 2 59.24 -3.33 24.74
N GLN A 3 59.28 -2.33 23.82
CA GLN A 3 58.13 -1.68 23.28
C GLN A 3 57.29 -2.57 22.34
N ARG A 4 57.89 -3.52 21.64
CA ARG A 4 57.17 -4.49 20.80
C ARG A 4 56.50 -5.60 21.62
N PHE A 5 57.02 -5.93 22.79
CA PHE A 5 56.40 -6.88 23.71
C PHE A 5 55.16 -6.31 24.40
N LEU A 6 55.18 -5.03 24.79
CA LEU A 6 53.99 -4.36 25.36
C LEU A 6 52.83 -4.22 24.33
N SER A 7 53.14 -3.94 23.05
CA SER A 7 52.11 -3.87 22.00
C SER A 7 51.48 -5.24 21.73
N LEU A 8 52.22 -6.33 21.82
CA LEU A 8 51.72 -7.69 21.63
C LEU A 8 50.81 -8.15 22.78
N ILE A 9 51.14 -7.79 24.01
CA ILE A 9 50.33 -8.09 25.21
C ILE A 9 49.05 -7.26 25.20
N LEU A 10 49.05 -6.00 24.72
CA LEU A 10 47.87 -5.16 24.60
C LEU A 10 46.93 -5.68 23.50
N CYS A 11 47.48 -6.19 22.38
CA CYS A 11 46.67 -6.82 21.33
C CYS A 11 46.04 -8.15 21.75
N ILE A 12 46.71 -8.93 22.61
CA ILE A 12 46.17 -10.21 23.12
C ILE A 12 45.07 -9.97 24.16
N LEU A 13 45.15 -8.90 24.94
CA LEU A 13 44.07 -8.51 25.88
C LEU A 13 42.82 -7.98 25.21
N LEU A 14 42.88 -7.49 23.94
CA LEU A 14 41.73 -7.06 23.14
C LEU A 14 41.08 -8.20 22.37
N ALA A 15 41.65 -9.37 22.31
CA ALA A 15 41.15 -10.56 21.62
C ALA A 15 40.54 -11.63 22.55
N CYS A 16 40.23 -11.31 23.82
CA CYS A 16 39.38 -12.19 24.62
C CYS A 16 38.01 -12.29 23.99
N PRO A 17 37.55 -13.48 23.61
CA PRO A 17 36.16 -13.66 23.21
C PRO A 17 35.30 -13.17 24.39
N SER A 18 34.51 -12.15 24.19
CA SER A 18 33.55 -11.67 25.19
C SER A 18 32.60 -12.82 25.48
N TYR A 19 32.81 -13.55 26.55
CA TYR A 19 31.85 -14.53 27.03
C TYR A 19 30.57 -13.80 27.33
N THR A 20 29.58 -14.00 26.47
CA THR A 20 28.24 -13.43 26.68
C THR A 20 27.62 -14.09 27.90
N GLN A 21 27.51 -13.34 28.99
CA GLN A 21 26.90 -13.87 30.21
C GLN A 21 25.44 -14.23 29.94
N THR A 22 25.05 -15.44 30.34
CA THR A 22 23.66 -15.91 30.26
C THR A 22 23.02 -15.78 31.64
N ILE A 23 21.89 -15.05 31.71
CA ILE A 23 21.15 -14.78 32.95
C ILE A 23 19.76 -15.36 32.77
N GLN A 24 19.30 -16.19 33.70
CA GLN A 24 18.01 -16.86 33.64
C GLN A 24 17.02 -16.22 34.61
N ASP A 25 15.75 -16.09 34.17
CA ASP A 25 14.66 -15.66 35.00
C ASP A 25 14.15 -16.76 35.95
N THR A 26 13.32 -16.36 36.89
CA THR A 26 12.53 -17.23 37.80
C THR A 26 11.09 -16.77 37.78
N PRO A 27 10.11 -17.55 38.30
CA PRO A 27 8.70 -17.14 38.34
C PRO A 27 8.44 -15.78 39.00
N ASN A 28 9.28 -15.42 39.99
CA ASN A 28 9.15 -14.20 40.79
C ASN A 28 10.16 -13.09 40.41
N THR A 29 10.76 -13.15 39.24
CA THR A 29 11.75 -12.18 38.80
C THR A 29 11.16 -10.78 38.67
N ASP A 30 11.69 -9.79 39.37
CA ASP A 30 11.41 -8.37 39.12
C ASP A 30 12.21 -7.91 37.91
N LEU A 31 11.54 -7.70 36.78
CA LEU A 31 12.20 -7.32 35.53
C LEU A 31 12.99 -6.01 35.62
N ARG A 32 12.65 -5.10 36.53
CA ARG A 32 13.39 -3.83 36.73
C ARG A 32 14.81 -4.06 37.25
N ARG A 33 14.98 -5.13 38.04
CA ARG A 33 16.27 -5.52 38.64
C ARG A 33 16.95 -6.63 37.86
N PHE A 34 16.23 -7.25 36.95
CA PHE A 34 16.73 -8.37 36.16
C PHE A 34 17.61 -7.90 35.01
N PHE A 35 17.16 -6.92 34.23
CA PHE A 35 17.87 -6.40 33.08
C PHE A 35 18.92 -5.35 33.50
N THR A 36 20.10 -5.77 33.95
CA THR A 36 21.13 -4.86 34.45
C THR A 36 22.41 -4.82 33.62
N GLN A 37 22.67 -5.88 32.83
CA GLN A 37 23.96 -6.05 32.18
C GLN A 37 23.89 -5.90 30.67
N ALA A 38 24.64 -4.97 30.12
CA ALA A 38 24.78 -4.78 28.69
C ALA A 38 25.43 -6.01 28.01
N GLY A 39 25.04 -6.32 26.80
CA GLY A 39 25.55 -7.43 26.00
C GLY A 39 25.19 -8.83 26.50
N ALA A 40 24.49 -8.98 27.62
CA ALA A 40 24.06 -10.27 28.16
C ALA A 40 22.98 -10.94 27.37
N THR A 41 22.87 -12.27 27.49
CA THR A 41 21.71 -13.06 27.03
C THR A 41 20.80 -13.35 28.22
N TYR A 42 19.55 -12.90 28.14
CA TYR A 42 18.54 -13.14 29.16
C TYR A 42 17.61 -14.26 28.70
N LEU A 43 17.56 -15.37 29.45
CA LEU A 43 16.62 -16.47 29.18
C LEU A 43 15.28 -16.15 29.82
N ILE A 44 14.22 -16.13 29.01
CA ILE A 44 12.85 -15.84 29.44
C ILE A 44 12.07 -17.15 29.41
N LYS A 45 11.92 -17.77 30.59
CA LYS A 45 11.27 -19.09 30.77
C LYS A 45 9.88 -18.94 31.38
N TYR A 46 9.60 -17.85 32.07
CA TYR A 46 8.35 -17.64 32.78
C TYR A 46 7.59 -16.43 32.25
N PRO A 47 6.25 -16.40 32.47
CA PRO A 47 5.47 -15.22 32.12
C PRO A 47 5.72 -14.09 33.12
N HIS A 48 6.00 -12.90 32.61
CA HIS A 48 6.18 -11.70 33.42
C HIS A 48 5.28 -10.57 32.96
N GLN A 49 4.80 -9.80 33.93
CA GLN A 49 4.05 -8.56 33.66
C GLN A 49 4.71 -7.41 34.42
N THR A 50 4.91 -6.29 33.76
CA THR A 50 5.44 -5.08 34.39
C THR A 50 4.44 -3.93 34.27
N GLY A 51 4.19 -3.26 35.41
CA GLY A 51 3.40 -2.02 35.46
C GLY A 51 4.19 -0.77 35.12
N THR A 52 5.53 -0.86 35.05
CA THR A 52 6.45 0.25 34.77
C THR A 52 7.16 0.06 33.45
N THR A 53 7.71 1.14 32.90
CA THR A 53 8.54 1.07 31.71
C THR A 53 9.89 0.39 32.02
N ILE A 54 10.25 -0.62 31.28
CA ILE A 54 11.54 -1.30 31.33
C ILE A 54 12.38 -0.85 30.13
N THR A 55 13.47 -0.14 30.39
CA THR A 55 14.49 0.15 29.38
C THR A 55 15.58 -0.92 29.46
N LEU A 56 15.77 -1.65 28.38
CA LEU A 56 16.77 -2.69 28.32
C LEU A 56 18.18 -2.11 28.21
N PRO A 57 19.19 -2.74 28.84
CA PRO A 57 20.57 -2.38 28.61
C PRO A 57 20.96 -2.54 27.12
N PRO A 58 22.00 -1.84 26.65
CA PRO A 58 22.37 -1.93 25.25
C PRO A 58 22.86 -3.33 24.85
N ASN A 59 22.56 -3.72 23.62
CA ASN A 59 23.07 -4.93 22.98
C ASN A 59 22.68 -6.26 23.61
N VAL A 60 21.63 -6.32 24.42
CA VAL A 60 21.18 -7.58 25.02
C VAL A 60 20.47 -8.49 24.03
N THR A 61 20.49 -9.79 24.34
CA THR A 61 19.66 -10.80 23.67
C THR A 61 18.57 -11.27 24.63
N LEU A 62 17.30 -11.21 24.22
CA LEU A 62 16.19 -11.87 24.91
C LEU A 62 15.94 -13.21 24.23
N GLN A 63 16.27 -14.30 24.91
CA GLN A 63 16.08 -15.67 24.45
C GLN A 63 14.82 -16.26 25.10
N PHE A 64 13.71 -16.34 24.36
CA PHE A 64 12.44 -16.88 24.87
C PHE A 64 12.44 -18.41 24.82
N GLN A 65 12.25 -19.05 25.97
CA GLN A 65 12.19 -20.49 26.18
C GLN A 65 10.88 -20.89 26.90
N GLY A 66 9.75 -20.42 26.38
CA GLY A 66 8.42 -20.70 26.94
C GLY A 66 7.79 -19.52 27.70
N GLY A 67 8.61 -18.60 28.22
CA GLY A 67 8.12 -17.41 28.92
C GLY A 67 7.54 -16.33 27.99
N SER A 68 7.07 -15.26 28.61
CA SER A 68 6.50 -14.08 27.95
C SER A 68 6.78 -12.82 28.76
N ILE A 69 6.78 -11.66 28.09
CA ILE A 69 6.83 -10.37 28.75
C ILE A 69 5.65 -9.51 28.29
N ALA A 70 4.89 -8.97 29.24
CA ALA A 70 3.84 -7.99 28.99
C ALA A 70 4.15 -6.69 29.74
N GLY A 71 3.95 -5.52 29.10
CA GLY A 71 4.19 -4.21 29.70
C GLY A 71 4.87 -3.23 28.73
N LYS A 72 5.52 -2.18 29.26
CA LYS A 72 6.19 -1.16 28.46
C LYS A 72 7.66 -1.48 28.34
N LEU A 73 8.13 -1.77 27.13
CA LEU A 73 9.51 -2.16 26.82
C LEU A 73 10.19 -1.16 25.89
N VAL A 74 11.36 -0.68 26.28
CA VAL A 74 12.21 0.15 25.43
C VAL A 74 13.46 -0.68 25.06
N PHE A 75 13.52 -1.11 23.81
CA PHE A 75 14.66 -1.86 23.28
C PHE A 75 15.84 -0.93 22.98
N ASN A 76 17.05 -1.42 23.20
CA ASN A 76 18.28 -0.69 22.94
C ASN A 76 19.25 -1.60 22.17
N ASN A 77 19.11 -1.61 20.85
CA ASN A 77 19.83 -2.53 19.98
C ASN A 77 19.70 -4.00 20.45
N THR A 78 18.46 -4.39 20.74
CA THR A 78 18.11 -5.68 21.36
C THR A 78 17.91 -6.76 20.30
N GLN A 79 18.43 -7.97 20.56
CA GLN A 79 18.15 -9.16 19.77
C GLN A 79 17.00 -9.97 20.40
N LEU A 80 15.98 -10.34 19.64
CA LEU A 80 14.90 -11.22 20.07
C LEU A 80 15.06 -12.60 19.44
N ASN A 81 15.10 -13.66 20.24
CA ASN A 81 15.29 -15.02 19.79
C ASN A 81 14.30 -16.00 20.44
N GLY A 82 14.10 -17.15 19.79
CA GLY A 82 13.26 -18.23 20.28
C GLY A 82 11.77 -17.97 20.01
N ASN A 83 10.91 -18.55 20.83
CA ASN A 83 9.48 -18.40 20.73
C ASN A 83 9.00 -17.10 21.41
N VAL A 84 9.29 -15.98 20.78
CA VAL A 84 9.03 -14.64 21.32
C VAL A 84 7.55 -14.42 21.59
N LYS A 85 7.20 -13.97 22.81
CA LYS A 85 5.84 -13.65 23.26
C LYS A 85 5.82 -12.31 23.97
N LEU A 86 5.33 -11.28 23.26
CA LEU A 86 5.24 -9.89 23.73
C LEU A 86 3.80 -9.37 23.69
N GLN A 87 2.80 -10.24 23.52
CA GLN A 87 1.39 -9.83 23.50
C GLN A 87 1.02 -9.13 24.82
N GLY A 88 0.34 -7.98 24.69
CA GLY A 88 0.04 -7.11 25.82
C GLY A 88 1.16 -6.12 26.16
N SER A 89 2.23 -6.08 25.36
CA SER A 89 3.28 -5.08 25.52
C SER A 89 3.06 -3.87 24.62
N SER A 90 3.59 -2.73 25.08
CA SER A 90 3.91 -1.55 24.25
C SER A 90 5.42 -1.52 24.04
N ILE A 91 5.87 -1.47 22.80
CA ILE A 91 7.29 -1.54 22.45
C ILE A 91 7.76 -0.25 21.79
N SER A 92 9.06 0.08 22.03
CA SER A 92 9.76 1.18 21.37
C SER A 92 11.28 0.94 21.37
N GLY A 93 12.04 1.82 20.70
CA GLY A 93 13.50 1.74 20.67
C GLY A 93 14.05 1.04 19.44
N THR A 94 15.15 0.28 19.57
CA THR A 94 15.88 -0.31 18.44
C THR A 94 16.14 -1.81 18.63
N LEU A 95 16.03 -2.55 17.51
CA LEU A 95 16.27 -4.00 17.47
C LEU A 95 17.43 -4.34 16.52
N LYS A 96 18.12 -5.45 16.81
CA LYS A 96 19.09 -6.07 15.90
C LYS A 96 18.42 -6.96 14.85
N ASN A 97 17.20 -7.43 15.12
CA ASN A 97 16.48 -8.28 14.20
C ASN A 97 16.23 -7.54 12.89
N LYS A 98 16.67 -8.12 11.78
CA LYS A 98 16.39 -7.59 10.45
C LYS A 98 14.89 -7.62 10.16
N THR A 99 14.24 -8.74 10.49
CA THR A 99 12.82 -8.97 10.27
C THR A 99 12.10 -9.14 11.61
N PHE A 100 11.01 -8.42 11.80
CA PHE A 100 10.11 -8.58 12.94
C PHE A 100 8.93 -9.49 12.56
N ASN A 101 8.72 -10.55 13.33
CA ASN A 101 7.55 -11.39 13.18
C ASN A 101 6.36 -10.73 13.92
N ALA A 102 5.34 -10.33 13.20
CA ALA A 102 4.20 -9.61 13.77
C ALA A 102 3.52 -10.36 14.93
N LYS A 103 3.49 -11.70 14.90
CA LYS A 103 2.92 -12.51 15.99
C LYS A 103 3.70 -12.45 17.30
N TRP A 104 4.90 -11.92 17.30
CA TRP A 104 5.59 -11.69 18.56
C TRP A 104 4.85 -10.69 19.46
N LEU A 105 4.16 -9.70 18.84
CA LEU A 105 3.45 -8.65 19.55
C LEU A 105 1.93 -8.69 19.31
N CYS A 106 1.50 -8.99 18.08
CA CYS A 106 0.10 -9.01 17.67
C CYS A 106 -0.59 -10.31 18.09
N TYR A 107 -1.89 -10.22 18.36
CA TYR A 107 -2.73 -11.38 18.70
C TYR A 107 -3.02 -12.24 17.47
N ALA A 108 -3.30 -11.61 16.34
CA ALA A 108 -3.61 -12.27 15.07
C ALA A 108 -4.77 -13.30 15.17
N ASP A 109 -5.71 -13.09 16.12
CA ASP A 109 -6.82 -13.98 16.44
C ASP A 109 -8.17 -13.54 15.81
N GLY A 110 -8.19 -12.38 15.15
CA GLY A 110 -9.37 -11.80 14.53
C GLY A 110 -10.39 -11.21 15.51
N LYS A 111 -10.03 -11.11 16.81
CA LYS A 111 -10.90 -10.66 17.89
C LYS A 111 -10.36 -9.41 18.60
N LYS A 112 -9.09 -9.41 18.91
CA LYS A 112 -8.41 -8.28 19.57
C LYS A 112 -7.82 -7.34 18.55
N ASP A 113 -7.85 -6.04 18.87
CA ASP A 113 -7.28 -5.00 18.02
C ASP A 113 -5.75 -5.08 17.97
N ASP A 114 -5.22 -5.18 16.76
CA ASP A 114 -3.78 -5.23 16.49
C ASP A 114 -3.25 -3.93 15.86
N ALA A 115 -4.10 -2.93 15.58
CA ALA A 115 -3.70 -1.72 14.86
C ALA A 115 -2.57 -0.95 15.56
N THR A 116 -2.69 -0.75 16.88
CA THR A 116 -1.67 -0.07 17.69
C THR A 116 -0.35 -0.84 17.68
N ASN A 117 -0.41 -2.17 17.81
CA ASN A 117 0.77 -3.04 17.79
C ASN A 117 1.48 -2.96 16.43
N ILE A 118 0.73 -3.03 15.34
CA ILE A 118 1.30 -2.95 13.98
C ILE A 118 1.95 -1.59 13.74
N ASN A 119 1.32 -0.49 14.17
CA ASN A 119 1.93 0.84 14.06
C ASN A 119 3.24 0.94 14.86
N ALA A 120 3.31 0.37 16.06
CA ALA A 120 4.53 0.33 16.86
C ALA A 120 5.65 -0.45 16.16
N ILE A 121 5.33 -1.62 15.58
CA ILE A 121 6.28 -2.43 14.82
C ILE A 121 6.81 -1.65 13.61
N LEU A 122 5.92 -1.05 12.80
CA LEU A 122 6.29 -0.30 11.60
C LEU A 122 7.05 0.99 11.90
N ALA A 123 6.90 1.55 13.10
CA ALA A 123 7.71 2.68 13.54
C ALA A 123 9.17 2.29 13.85
N MET A 124 9.42 1.03 14.20
CA MET A 124 10.74 0.54 14.64
C MET A 124 11.47 -0.30 13.58
N CYS A 125 10.74 -1.14 12.83
CA CYS A 125 11.32 -2.20 12.01
C CYS A 125 11.16 -1.91 10.53
N ASN A 126 12.22 -2.15 9.75
CA ASN A 126 12.18 -1.98 8.30
C ASN A 126 11.54 -3.17 7.59
N GLU A 127 11.71 -4.38 8.10
CA GLU A 127 11.12 -5.58 7.53
C GLU A 127 10.15 -6.22 8.54
N VAL A 128 8.92 -6.44 8.13
CA VAL A 128 7.87 -7.05 8.96
C VAL A 128 7.27 -8.24 8.24
N LEU A 129 7.32 -9.40 8.89
CA LEU A 129 6.66 -10.62 8.45
C LEU A 129 5.33 -10.76 9.19
N PHE A 130 4.25 -10.93 8.44
CA PHE A 130 2.93 -11.27 8.95
C PHE A 130 2.66 -12.76 8.71
N PRO A 131 2.85 -13.63 9.70
CA PRO A 131 2.46 -15.03 9.58
C PRO A 131 0.95 -15.21 9.41
N LYS A 132 0.55 -16.39 8.95
CA LYS A 132 -0.87 -16.77 8.84
C LYS A 132 -1.64 -16.39 10.11
N GLY A 133 -2.72 -15.62 9.98
CA GLY A 133 -3.57 -15.14 11.06
C GLY A 133 -4.45 -13.98 10.63
N THR A 134 -5.43 -13.62 11.45
CA THR A 134 -6.31 -12.49 11.20
C THR A 134 -5.97 -11.37 12.18
N TYR A 135 -5.37 -10.32 11.69
CA TYR A 135 -5.00 -9.11 12.42
C TYR A 135 -6.17 -8.13 12.34
N LEU A 136 -6.96 -8.04 13.41
CA LEU A 136 -8.11 -7.13 13.45
C LEU A 136 -7.62 -5.70 13.66
N LEU A 137 -8.23 -4.76 12.94
CA LEU A 137 -7.90 -3.34 13.00
C LEU A 137 -9.15 -2.56 13.42
N GLU A 138 -9.14 -1.97 14.60
CA GLU A 138 -10.25 -1.17 15.16
C GLU A 138 -9.79 0.24 15.53
N SER A 139 -8.64 0.38 16.18
CA SER A 139 -8.06 1.69 16.52
C SER A 139 -7.70 2.46 15.24
N MET A 140 -8.02 3.75 15.25
CA MET A 140 -7.84 4.62 14.07
C MET A 140 -6.96 5.82 14.42
N HIS A 141 -6.20 6.28 13.42
CA HIS A 141 -5.42 7.50 13.48
C HIS A 141 -6.02 8.54 12.53
N LYS A 142 -6.08 9.78 12.99
CA LYS A 142 -6.32 10.92 12.10
C LYS A 142 -4.97 11.33 11.51
N PRO A 143 -4.84 11.41 10.20
CA PRO A 143 -3.62 11.97 9.62
C PRO A 143 -3.47 13.44 10.07
N PRO A 144 -2.23 13.93 10.21
CA PRO A 144 -1.98 15.31 10.61
C PRO A 144 -2.44 16.35 9.57
N TYR A 145 -2.97 15.90 8.45
CA TYR A 145 -3.43 16.71 7.33
C TYR A 145 -4.89 16.39 6.99
N LYS A 146 -5.54 17.23 6.19
CA LYS A 146 -6.88 17.01 5.64
C LYS A 146 -6.93 15.83 4.64
N ILE A 147 -6.38 14.68 5.01
CA ILE A 147 -6.74 13.42 4.36
C ILE A 147 -8.17 13.14 4.80
N ASN A 148 -9.05 12.93 3.83
CA ASN A 148 -10.49 12.99 4.04
C ASN A 148 -11.03 12.02 5.10
N LYS A 149 -10.35 10.90 5.39
CA LYS A 149 -10.83 9.87 6.33
C LYS A 149 -9.72 9.36 7.24
N PRO A 150 -10.05 8.95 8.47
CA PRO A 150 -9.13 8.26 9.35
C PRO A 150 -8.65 6.93 8.74
N TYR A 151 -7.54 6.39 9.24
CA TYR A 151 -6.95 5.13 8.82
C TYR A 151 -6.46 4.33 10.04
N HIS A 152 -6.27 3.01 9.86
CA HIS A 152 -5.82 2.14 10.95
C HIS A 152 -4.30 2.07 11.06
N ILE A 153 -3.60 1.94 9.94
CA ILE A 153 -2.14 1.78 9.88
C ILE A 153 -1.54 2.93 9.08
N GLY A 154 -0.51 3.57 9.65
CA GLY A 154 0.23 4.67 9.03
C GLY A 154 1.70 4.34 8.82
N ILE A 155 2.20 4.55 7.61
CA ILE A 155 3.62 4.50 7.30
C ILE A 155 4.08 5.90 6.89
N HIS A 156 5.04 6.44 7.61
CA HIS A 156 5.60 7.78 7.38
C HIS A 156 7.12 7.80 7.48
N ARG A 157 7.74 6.70 7.06
CA ARG A 157 9.20 6.54 6.92
C ARG A 157 9.53 5.62 5.75
N SER A 158 10.73 5.73 5.21
CA SER A 158 11.24 4.96 4.07
C SER A 158 11.79 3.59 4.44
N ASN A 159 12.10 2.79 3.43
CA ASN A 159 12.73 1.47 3.53
C ASN A 159 11.89 0.47 4.34
N ILE A 160 10.59 0.37 4.03
CA ILE A 160 9.68 -0.56 4.68
C ILE A 160 9.33 -1.71 3.75
N LYS A 161 9.52 -2.94 4.24
CA LYS A 161 9.05 -4.16 3.59
C LYS A 161 8.04 -4.88 4.48
N ILE A 162 6.83 -5.04 3.98
CA ILE A 162 5.75 -5.83 4.59
C ILE A 162 5.58 -7.09 3.76
N THR A 163 5.73 -8.26 4.39
CA THR A 163 5.52 -9.56 3.75
C THR A 163 4.47 -10.35 4.50
N GLY A 164 3.43 -10.80 3.80
CA GLY A 164 2.40 -11.69 4.34
C GLY A 164 2.61 -13.13 3.91
N GLU A 165 2.56 -14.06 4.84
CA GLU A 165 2.42 -15.47 4.51
C GLU A 165 1.02 -15.76 3.97
N LYS A 166 0.86 -16.87 3.26
CA LYS A 166 -0.48 -17.33 2.83
C LYS A 166 -1.44 -17.42 4.02
N GLY A 167 -2.50 -16.60 3.98
CA GLY A 167 -3.49 -16.52 5.07
C GLY A 167 -3.18 -15.46 6.14
N ALA A 168 -2.22 -14.56 5.89
CA ALA A 168 -2.07 -13.33 6.65
C ALA A 168 -3.14 -12.33 6.21
N ILE A 169 -4.03 -11.92 7.11
CA ILE A 169 -5.19 -11.08 6.82
C ILE A 169 -5.18 -9.85 7.72
N LEU A 170 -5.10 -8.66 7.14
CA LEU A 170 -5.46 -7.40 7.81
C LEU A 170 -6.96 -7.20 7.63
N LYS A 171 -7.71 -7.23 8.72
CA LYS A 171 -9.18 -7.14 8.69
C LYS A 171 -9.66 -5.88 9.38
N THR A 172 -10.51 -5.08 8.69
CA THR A 172 -11.22 -3.94 9.29
C THR A 172 -12.72 -4.09 9.16
N LYS A 173 -13.45 -3.55 10.15
CA LYS A 173 -14.92 -3.48 10.18
C LYS A 173 -15.45 -2.05 10.05
N THR A 174 -14.59 -1.08 10.18
CA THR A 174 -14.94 0.34 10.25
C THR A 174 -14.84 1.01 8.87
N LYS A 175 -15.65 2.03 8.64
CA LYS A 175 -15.58 2.90 7.44
C LYS A 175 -14.39 3.86 7.55
N ALA A 176 -13.19 3.31 7.37
CA ALA A 176 -11.92 4.02 7.41
C ALA A 176 -10.94 3.45 6.39
N GLY A 177 -9.85 4.14 6.11
CA GLY A 177 -8.74 3.60 5.35
C GLY A 177 -8.02 2.49 6.13
N THR A 178 -7.52 1.48 5.46
CA THR A 178 -6.77 0.41 6.15
C THR A 178 -5.32 0.82 6.36
N LEU A 179 -4.61 1.16 5.28
CA LEU A 179 -3.21 1.52 5.29
C LEU A 179 -2.99 2.84 4.55
N CYS A 180 -2.42 3.82 5.21
CA CYS A 180 -2.01 5.09 4.60
C CYS A 180 -0.49 5.24 4.65
N ILE A 181 0.13 5.41 3.49
CA ILE A 181 1.56 5.67 3.33
C ILE A 181 1.71 7.11 2.87
N TYR A 182 2.33 7.94 3.67
CA TYR A 182 2.36 9.37 3.37
C TYR A 182 3.64 10.06 3.80
N SER A 183 4.14 10.95 2.95
CA SER A 183 5.18 11.91 3.28
C SER A 183 4.58 13.05 4.10
N LYS A 184 5.28 13.55 5.12
CA LYS A 184 4.85 14.76 5.83
C LYS A 184 5.13 15.99 4.96
N PRO A 185 4.30 17.06 4.99
CA PRO A 185 4.52 18.25 4.14
C PRO A 185 5.89 18.88 4.28
N LYS A 186 6.47 18.89 5.47
CA LYS A 186 7.83 19.39 5.69
C LYS A 186 8.91 18.53 5.01
N ASP A 187 8.60 17.26 4.74
CA ASP A 187 9.52 16.28 4.18
C ASP A 187 9.31 16.11 2.66
N ILE A 188 8.43 16.89 2.04
CA ILE A 188 8.01 16.71 0.65
C ILE A 188 9.12 16.81 -0.40
N PRO A 189 10.21 17.56 -0.25
CA PRO A 189 11.36 17.41 -1.15
C PRO A 189 12.02 16.03 -1.02
N HIS A 190 11.81 15.35 0.11
CA HIS A 190 12.36 14.05 0.45
C HIS A 190 11.23 13.06 0.67
N SER A 191 10.46 12.75 -0.39
CA SER A 191 9.34 11.81 -0.33
C SER A 191 9.74 10.48 0.32
N ILE A 192 8.79 9.87 1.02
CA ILE A 192 8.95 8.51 1.51
C ILE A 192 9.23 7.60 0.32
N HIS A 193 10.20 6.71 0.48
CA HIS A 193 10.65 5.86 -0.62
C HIS A 193 10.98 4.43 -0.17
N ASP A 194 11.10 3.53 -1.16
CA ASP A 194 11.46 2.14 -0.97
C ASP A 194 10.49 1.38 -0.06
N ILE A 195 9.23 1.36 -0.51
CA ILE A 195 8.16 0.64 0.17
C ILE A 195 7.80 -0.61 -0.63
N THR A 196 7.75 -1.76 0.04
CA THR A 196 7.27 -3.01 -0.56
C THR A 196 6.17 -3.62 0.30
N ILE A 197 5.06 -3.97 -0.32
CA ILE A 197 3.96 -4.72 0.30
C ILE A 197 3.71 -5.96 -0.55
N GLU A 198 3.98 -7.13 0.00
CA GLU A 198 3.90 -8.40 -0.71
C GLU A 198 3.07 -9.44 0.05
N GLY A 199 2.19 -10.14 -0.67
CA GLY A 199 1.51 -11.34 -0.17
C GLY A 199 0.41 -11.11 0.88
N MET A 200 0.07 -9.86 1.21
CA MET A 200 -0.95 -9.54 2.20
C MET A 200 -2.36 -9.72 1.69
N THR A 201 -3.27 -10.17 2.57
CA THR A 201 -4.70 -10.06 2.33
C THR A 201 -5.26 -8.88 3.12
N PHE A 202 -5.86 -7.93 2.42
CA PHE A 202 -6.64 -6.84 2.97
C PHE A 202 -8.13 -7.21 2.87
N MET A 203 -8.80 -7.31 4.00
CA MET A 203 -10.22 -7.66 4.04
C MET A 203 -11.00 -6.59 4.80
N VAL A 204 -11.90 -5.94 4.10
CA VAL A 204 -12.85 -5.02 4.71
C VAL A 204 -14.17 -5.77 4.93
N GLN A 205 -14.78 -5.63 6.09
CA GLN A 205 -16.10 -6.21 6.33
C GLN A 205 -17.19 -5.30 5.73
N ASN A 206 -17.17 -5.17 4.40
CA ASN A 206 -18.22 -4.53 3.64
C ASN A 206 -19.12 -5.62 3.02
N GLU A 207 -20.30 -5.78 3.56
CA GLU A 207 -21.33 -6.70 3.06
C GLU A 207 -22.55 -5.94 2.53
N SER A 208 -22.47 -4.60 2.45
CA SER A 208 -23.54 -3.76 1.93
C SER A 208 -23.72 -3.98 0.43
N THR A 209 -24.96 -3.99 -0.01
CA THR A 209 -25.34 -3.95 -1.42
C THR A 209 -25.71 -2.53 -1.85
N GLU A 210 -25.71 -1.58 -0.92
CA GLU A 210 -26.02 -0.17 -1.16
C GLU A 210 -24.77 0.67 -1.08
N TRP A 211 -24.65 1.61 -2.00
CA TRP A 211 -23.55 2.56 -2.00
C TRP A 211 -23.80 3.67 -0.98
N ASP A 212 -22.82 3.91 -0.13
CA ASP A 212 -22.82 5.03 0.81
C ASP A 212 -21.74 6.04 0.38
N PRO A 213 -22.09 7.30 0.06
CA PRO A 213 -21.11 8.33 -0.34
C PRO A 213 -20.00 8.57 0.69
N TYR A 214 -20.24 8.30 1.98
CA TYR A 214 -19.21 8.39 3.02
C TYR A 214 -18.04 7.43 2.75
N GLN A 215 -18.29 6.31 2.06
CA GLN A 215 -17.30 5.28 1.76
C GLN A 215 -16.30 5.72 0.69
N GLU A 216 -16.61 6.73 -0.10
CA GLU A 216 -15.83 7.14 -1.28
C GLU A 216 -14.33 7.32 -0.98
N HIS A 217 -14.01 7.86 0.18
CA HIS A 217 -12.63 8.15 0.58
C HIS A 217 -12.06 7.18 1.61
N CYS A 218 -12.72 6.04 1.86
CA CYS A 218 -12.23 4.98 2.72
C CYS A 218 -11.36 4.00 1.92
N HIS A 219 -10.21 4.46 1.42
CA HIS A 219 -9.33 3.65 0.59
C HIS A 219 -8.61 2.57 1.41
N THR A 220 -8.50 1.35 0.87
CA THR A 220 -7.80 0.27 1.58
C THR A 220 -6.31 0.55 1.68
N VAL A 221 -5.65 0.89 0.58
CA VAL A 221 -4.27 1.39 0.58
C VAL A 221 -4.24 2.75 -0.09
N SER A 222 -3.77 3.76 0.61
CA SER A 222 -3.58 5.12 0.09
C SER A 222 -2.11 5.50 0.09
N LEU A 223 -1.61 5.98 -1.05
CA LEU A 223 -0.24 6.48 -1.24
C LEU A 223 -0.29 7.99 -1.43
N ILE A 224 0.53 8.74 -0.70
CA ILE A 224 0.61 10.20 -0.78
C ILE A 224 2.06 10.65 -0.74
N GLY A 225 2.59 11.10 -1.87
CA GLY A 225 3.98 11.55 -1.97
C GLY A 225 4.99 10.42 -1.73
N VAL A 226 4.75 9.27 -2.33
CA VAL A 226 5.58 8.06 -2.16
C VAL A 226 6.39 7.80 -3.42
N ASN A 227 7.67 7.53 -3.26
CA ASN A 227 8.57 7.22 -4.37
C ASN A 227 9.13 5.79 -4.25
N ARG A 228 9.20 5.06 -5.36
CA ARG A 228 9.60 3.64 -5.39
C ARG A 228 8.79 2.77 -4.43
N CYS A 229 7.53 2.55 -4.80
CA CYS A 229 6.61 1.68 -4.07
C CYS A 229 6.20 0.48 -4.92
N THR A 230 6.25 -0.72 -4.35
CA THR A 230 5.75 -1.94 -4.98
C THR A 230 4.65 -2.57 -4.13
N ILE A 231 3.49 -2.83 -4.75
CA ILE A 231 2.36 -3.57 -4.14
C ILE A 231 2.12 -4.78 -5.02
N GLU A 232 2.47 -5.96 -4.52
CA GLU A 232 2.40 -7.16 -5.34
C GLU A 232 1.90 -8.41 -4.61
N LYS A 233 1.29 -9.33 -5.39
CA LYS A 233 0.78 -10.62 -4.89
C LYS A 233 -0.19 -10.47 -3.71
N CYS A 234 -0.80 -9.29 -3.57
CA CYS A 234 -1.77 -9.00 -2.52
C CYS A 234 -3.19 -9.37 -2.95
N THR A 235 -4.04 -9.60 -1.96
CA THR A 235 -5.48 -9.81 -2.17
C THR A 235 -6.26 -8.72 -1.46
N PHE A 236 -7.14 -8.04 -2.18
CA PHE A 236 -8.07 -7.04 -1.65
C PHE A 236 -9.48 -7.55 -1.74
N ARG A 237 -10.22 -7.54 -0.63
CA ARG A 237 -11.59 -8.06 -0.56
C ARG A 237 -12.55 -7.08 0.09
N ASN A 238 -13.70 -6.90 -0.54
CA ASN A 238 -14.87 -6.20 0.01
C ASN A 238 -14.58 -4.76 0.47
N PHE A 239 -13.68 -4.06 -0.20
CA PHE A 239 -13.26 -2.70 0.16
C PHE A 239 -14.38 -1.66 -0.05
N TRP A 240 -14.26 -0.52 0.65
CA TRP A 240 -15.22 0.59 0.60
C TRP A 240 -14.94 1.58 -0.54
N GLY A 241 -13.91 2.38 -0.39
CA GLY A 241 -13.41 3.33 -1.39
C GLY A 241 -12.67 2.59 -2.51
N ASP A 242 -11.43 2.98 -2.75
CA ASP A 242 -10.54 2.27 -3.68
C ASP A 242 -9.78 1.16 -2.96
N ALA A 243 -9.47 0.07 -3.67
CA ALA A 243 -8.53 -0.90 -3.12
C ALA A 243 -7.13 -0.28 -3.01
N ILE A 244 -6.68 0.44 -4.05
CA ILE A 244 -5.41 1.19 -4.05
C ILE A 244 -5.64 2.57 -4.65
N CYS A 245 -5.25 3.62 -3.94
CA CYS A 245 -5.37 5.00 -4.39
C CYS A 245 -4.01 5.72 -4.34
N LEU A 246 -3.53 6.17 -5.49
CA LEU A 246 -2.42 7.13 -5.57
C LEU A 246 -3.01 8.53 -5.39
N ASN A 247 -3.11 8.93 -4.14
CA ASN A 247 -3.84 10.09 -3.67
C ASN A 247 -2.96 11.36 -3.59
N HIS A 248 -3.51 12.42 -3.06
CA HIS A 248 -2.89 13.73 -2.89
C HIS A 248 -3.19 14.31 -1.49
N TYR A 249 -2.57 15.43 -1.15
CA TYR A 249 -2.88 16.19 0.07
C TYR A 249 -4.07 17.11 -0.14
N GLY A 250 -5.30 16.66 0.12
CA GLY A 250 -6.49 17.52 0.18
C GLY A 250 -6.49 18.73 -0.78
N ASP A 251 -7.13 19.83 -0.40
CA ASP A 251 -7.36 21.01 -1.25
C ASP A 251 -6.15 21.96 -1.39
N ASN A 252 -4.96 21.55 -1.00
CA ASN A 252 -3.79 22.43 -1.07
C ASN A 252 -3.05 22.28 -2.40
N THR A 253 -3.45 23.03 -3.40
CA THR A 253 -2.85 23.03 -4.73
C THR A 253 -1.35 23.32 -4.74
N SER A 254 -0.84 24.10 -3.78
CA SER A 254 0.59 24.40 -3.66
C SER A 254 1.45 23.20 -3.26
N THR A 255 0.84 22.16 -2.66
CA THR A 255 1.52 20.92 -2.28
C THR A 255 1.24 19.76 -3.22
N GLY A 256 0.25 19.87 -4.10
CA GLY A 256 -0.17 18.81 -5.02
C GLY A 256 0.96 18.28 -5.88
N GLU A 257 1.73 19.18 -6.48
CA GLU A 257 2.90 18.82 -7.29
C GLU A 257 4.01 18.15 -6.48
N ARG A 258 4.21 18.58 -5.25
CA ARG A 258 5.23 18.03 -4.34
C ARG A 258 4.84 16.68 -3.77
N ALA A 259 3.55 16.43 -3.56
CA ALA A 259 3.02 15.16 -3.04
C ALA A 259 2.79 14.11 -4.14
N ARG A 260 3.47 14.21 -5.26
CA ARG A 260 3.35 13.25 -6.36
C ARG A 260 3.86 11.87 -5.96
N ASN A 261 3.08 10.86 -6.30
CA ASN A 261 3.53 9.47 -6.20
C ASN A 261 4.36 9.13 -7.43
N MET A 262 5.56 8.58 -7.24
CA MET A 262 6.48 8.31 -8.35
C MET A 262 7.03 6.89 -8.31
N ASN A 263 7.29 6.32 -9.50
CA ASN A 263 7.92 5.01 -9.62
C ASN A 263 7.16 3.92 -8.83
N VAL A 264 5.83 3.85 -9.05
CA VAL A 264 4.96 2.91 -8.34
C VAL A 264 4.64 1.71 -9.23
N VAL A 265 4.77 0.51 -8.67
CA VAL A 265 4.43 -0.75 -9.35
C VAL A 265 3.32 -1.47 -8.58
N ILE A 266 2.20 -1.73 -9.25
CA ILE A 266 1.04 -2.47 -8.74
C ILE A 266 0.86 -3.69 -9.63
N ARG A 267 1.25 -4.88 -9.14
CA ARG A 267 1.27 -6.06 -10.01
C ARG A 267 0.86 -7.36 -9.32
N ASN A 268 0.32 -8.29 -10.12
CA ASN A 268 -0.04 -9.63 -9.68
C ASN A 268 -1.00 -9.65 -8.48
N ASN A 269 -1.83 -8.62 -8.32
CA ASN A 269 -2.79 -8.55 -7.23
C ASN A 269 -4.16 -9.12 -7.63
N GLN A 270 -4.89 -9.61 -6.64
CA GLN A 270 -6.30 -9.99 -6.76
C GLN A 270 -7.15 -8.93 -6.06
N ILE A 271 -7.95 -8.19 -6.82
CA ILE A 271 -8.78 -7.09 -6.33
C ILE A 271 -10.24 -7.47 -6.57
N ASN A 272 -10.94 -7.83 -5.50
CA ASN A 272 -12.33 -8.28 -5.58
C ASN A 272 -13.22 -7.40 -4.69
N GLY A 273 -14.02 -6.56 -5.32
CA GLY A 273 -15.07 -5.79 -4.68
C GLY A 273 -16.29 -6.66 -4.37
N TYR A 274 -17.00 -6.34 -3.28
CA TYR A 274 -18.23 -7.05 -2.94
C TYR A 274 -19.42 -6.49 -3.72
N LYS A 275 -19.97 -7.29 -4.64
CA LYS A 275 -21.16 -6.93 -5.44
C LYS A 275 -21.09 -5.53 -6.09
N CYS A 276 -19.90 -5.08 -6.44
CA CYS A 276 -19.66 -3.75 -7.00
C CYS A 276 -20.07 -2.58 -6.07
N CYS A 277 -20.14 -2.78 -4.76
CA CYS A 277 -20.47 -1.72 -3.79
C CYS A 277 -19.21 -1.06 -3.22
N ASN A 278 -18.33 -0.59 -4.10
CA ASN A 278 -17.09 0.11 -3.79
C ASN A 278 -16.84 1.22 -4.82
N ARG A 279 -15.86 2.10 -4.56
CA ARG A 279 -15.53 3.16 -5.52
C ARG A 279 -14.75 2.58 -6.70
N ASN A 280 -13.45 2.38 -6.61
CA ASN A 280 -12.63 1.86 -7.72
C ASN A 280 -11.74 0.70 -7.26
N GLY A 281 -11.21 -0.06 -8.21
CA GLY A 281 -10.14 -0.99 -7.93
C GLY A 281 -8.82 -0.25 -7.66
N ILE A 282 -8.36 0.52 -8.64
CA ILE A 282 -7.12 1.31 -8.56
C ILE A 282 -7.40 2.71 -9.09
N SER A 283 -6.99 3.76 -8.37
CA SER A 283 -7.08 5.14 -8.81
C SER A 283 -5.72 5.82 -8.83
N ILE A 284 -5.50 6.66 -9.86
CA ILE A 284 -4.35 7.56 -9.97
C ILE A 284 -4.87 8.99 -10.05
N ILE A 285 -4.75 9.73 -8.96
CA ILE A 285 -5.10 11.15 -8.89
C ILE A 285 -3.85 12.01 -9.12
N ASN A 286 -2.72 11.60 -8.56
CA ASN A 286 -1.43 12.27 -8.72
C ASN A 286 -0.31 11.23 -8.77
N GLY A 287 0.27 10.99 -9.96
CA GLY A 287 1.26 9.95 -10.13
C GLY A 287 2.09 10.06 -11.41
N GLN A 288 3.35 9.69 -11.32
CA GLN A 288 4.29 9.64 -12.44
C GLN A 288 5.10 8.35 -12.43
N ASN A 289 5.38 7.79 -13.62
CA ASN A 289 6.08 6.52 -13.78
C ASN A 289 5.37 5.39 -13.01
N VAL A 290 4.10 5.14 -13.32
CA VAL A 290 3.28 4.11 -12.64
C VAL A 290 3.03 2.94 -13.56
N ILE A 291 3.24 1.73 -13.04
CA ILE A 291 2.97 0.47 -13.75
C ILE A 291 1.86 -0.29 -13.03
N ILE A 292 0.76 -0.57 -13.73
CA ILE A 292 -0.35 -1.41 -13.27
C ILE A 292 -0.41 -2.63 -14.18
N GLU A 293 0.09 -3.78 -13.73
CA GLU A 293 0.22 -4.93 -14.60
C GLU A 293 -0.20 -6.26 -13.95
N LYS A 294 -0.75 -7.15 -14.77
CA LYS A 294 -1.06 -8.55 -14.38
C LYS A 294 -1.96 -8.68 -13.15
N ASN A 295 -2.78 -7.64 -12.89
CA ASN A 295 -3.76 -7.70 -11.81
C ASN A 295 -5.06 -8.35 -12.30
N GLN A 296 -5.77 -8.97 -11.38
CA GLN A 296 -7.13 -9.49 -11.57
C GLN A 296 -8.10 -8.62 -10.78
N LEU A 297 -8.95 -7.85 -11.46
CA LEU A 297 -9.94 -6.98 -10.84
C LEU A 297 -11.33 -7.53 -11.16
N THR A 298 -12.12 -7.81 -10.12
CA THR A 298 -13.46 -8.37 -10.28
C THR A 298 -14.47 -7.68 -9.39
N HIS A 299 -15.71 -7.56 -9.86
CA HIS A 299 -16.84 -6.97 -9.12
C HIS A 299 -16.50 -5.59 -8.54
N THR A 300 -15.82 -4.78 -9.35
CA THR A 300 -15.40 -3.44 -8.94
C THR A 300 -16.38 -2.38 -9.39
N SER A 301 -16.48 -1.34 -8.60
CA SER A 301 -17.14 -0.05 -8.86
C SER A 301 -18.66 -0.11 -8.93
N HIS A 302 -19.28 0.62 -8.02
CA HIS A 302 -20.71 0.91 -8.08
C HIS A 302 -21.04 1.67 -9.36
N SER A 303 -22.27 1.52 -9.85
CA SER A 303 -22.73 2.12 -11.12
C SER A 303 -22.65 3.66 -11.17
N SER A 304 -22.59 4.33 -10.01
CA SER A 304 -22.38 5.78 -9.89
C SER A 304 -20.91 6.18 -9.78
N MET A 305 -20.00 5.22 -9.56
CA MET A 305 -18.56 5.43 -9.38
C MET A 305 -17.77 5.27 -10.69
N PRO A 306 -16.51 5.71 -10.76
CA PRO A 306 -15.77 5.69 -12.02
C PRO A 306 -15.56 4.32 -12.63
N GLY A 307 -14.67 3.47 -12.11
CA GLY A 307 -14.37 2.18 -12.76
C GLY A 307 -13.31 1.33 -12.06
N ALA A 308 -12.89 0.24 -12.69
CA ALA A 308 -11.91 -0.66 -12.08
C ALA A 308 -10.53 -0.01 -11.97
N ILE A 309 -10.08 0.68 -13.03
CA ILE A 309 -8.85 1.47 -13.04
C ILE A 309 -9.21 2.88 -13.52
N ASP A 310 -9.03 3.87 -12.66
CA ASP A 310 -9.43 5.24 -12.91
C ASP A 310 -8.23 6.19 -12.83
N ILE A 311 -7.92 6.82 -13.96
CA ILE A 311 -6.96 7.91 -14.04
C ILE A 311 -7.76 9.20 -13.99
N GLU A 312 -7.63 9.94 -12.89
CA GLU A 312 -8.48 11.09 -12.58
C GLU A 312 -7.61 12.30 -12.18
N ALA A 313 -7.07 12.99 -13.18
CA ALA A 313 -6.32 14.22 -12.99
C ALA A 313 -7.30 15.37 -12.66
N ASN A 314 -7.53 15.64 -11.38
CA ASN A 314 -8.58 16.55 -10.91
C ASN A 314 -8.15 17.99 -10.75
N ASP A 315 -6.87 18.29 -10.63
CA ASP A 315 -6.33 19.63 -10.42
C ASP A 315 -5.10 19.87 -11.28
N LYS A 316 -4.95 21.11 -11.81
CA LYS A 316 -3.79 21.51 -12.62
C LYS A 316 -2.43 21.38 -11.90
N ALA A 317 -2.45 21.37 -10.57
CA ALA A 317 -1.25 21.15 -9.76
C ALA A 317 -0.85 19.67 -9.67
N TYR A 318 -1.72 18.74 -10.08
CA TYR A 318 -1.42 17.32 -10.09
C TYR A 318 -0.81 16.92 -11.44
N THR A 319 -0.01 15.89 -11.42
CA THR A 319 0.57 15.32 -12.63
C THR A 319 0.18 13.87 -12.73
N VAL A 320 -0.38 13.50 -13.87
CA VAL A 320 -0.53 12.10 -14.26
C VAL A 320 0.24 11.93 -15.55
N ASP A 321 1.40 11.28 -15.45
CA ASP A 321 2.33 11.16 -16.56
C ASP A 321 3.08 9.84 -16.55
N ASN A 322 3.34 9.27 -17.73
CA ASN A 322 4.02 8.00 -17.94
C ASN A 322 3.38 6.85 -17.13
N ILE A 323 2.16 6.50 -17.49
CA ILE A 323 1.36 5.46 -16.86
C ILE A 323 1.22 4.26 -17.79
N GLN A 324 1.55 3.07 -17.32
CA GLN A 324 1.38 1.83 -18.06
C GLN A 324 0.34 0.93 -17.39
N ILE A 325 -0.73 0.60 -18.11
CA ILE A 325 -1.80 -0.31 -17.68
C ILE A 325 -1.80 -1.49 -18.62
N ARG A 326 -1.22 -2.62 -18.20
CA ARG A 326 -0.99 -3.72 -19.14
C ARG A 326 -1.25 -5.10 -18.54
N GLU A 327 -1.70 -6.00 -19.41
CA GLU A 327 -1.90 -7.42 -19.08
C GLU A 327 -2.85 -7.66 -17.89
N ASN A 328 -3.71 -6.67 -17.55
CA ASN A 328 -4.69 -6.85 -16.50
C ASN A 328 -5.92 -7.61 -17.00
N ARG A 329 -6.57 -8.33 -16.10
CA ARG A 329 -7.86 -8.96 -16.33
C ARG A 329 -8.91 -8.25 -15.50
N ILE A 330 -9.90 -7.66 -16.15
CA ILE A 330 -10.98 -6.91 -15.52
C ILE A 330 -12.30 -7.59 -15.86
N ASP A 331 -13.04 -7.98 -14.84
CA ASP A 331 -14.32 -8.65 -14.99
C ASP A 331 -15.38 -8.04 -14.07
N HIS A 332 -16.62 -7.88 -14.56
CA HIS A 332 -17.71 -7.29 -13.79
C HIS A 332 -17.40 -5.91 -13.16
N SER A 333 -16.87 -4.96 -13.95
CA SER A 333 -16.76 -3.56 -13.55
C SER A 333 -18.02 -2.81 -13.96
N GLN A 334 -18.77 -2.24 -12.98
CA GLN A 334 -20.06 -1.59 -13.23
C GLN A 334 -19.97 -0.04 -13.23
N GLY A 335 -18.79 0.50 -13.00
CA GLY A 335 -18.56 1.95 -12.93
C GLY A 335 -19.04 2.72 -14.17
N LYS A 336 -19.53 3.93 -13.94
CA LYS A 336 -20.07 4.81 -15.01
C LYS A 336 -19.03 5.19 -16.06
N ASN A 337 -17.75 5.22 -15.67
CA ASN A 337 -16.66 5.55 -16.58
C ASN A 337 -16.09 4.33 -17.31
N GLY A 338 -16.42 3.11 -16.87
CA GLY A 338 -15.96 1.88 -17.52
C GLY A 338 -14.83 1.18 -16.75
N ALA A 339 -14.30 0.13 -17.36
CA ALA A 339 -13.24 -0.69 -16.73
C ALA A 339 -11.94 0.10 -16.58
N ILE A 340 -11.56 0.86 -17.60
CA ILE A 340 -10.40 1.76 -17.57
C ILE A 340 -10.83 3.14 -18.04
N SER A 341 -10.57 4.17 -17.25
CA SER A 341 -10.88 5.55 -17.59
C SER A 341 -9.67 6.47 -17.52
N VAL A 342 -9.64 7.43 -18.43
CA VAL A 342 -8.71 8.56 -18.43
C VAL A 342 -9.52 9.83 -18.43
N ILE A 343 -9.48 10.53 -17.32
CA ILE A 343 -10.29 11.72 -17.06
C ILE A 343 -9.34 12.91 -16.87
N SER A 344 -9.41 13.88 -17.76
CA SER A 344 -8.83 15.21 -17.58
C SER A 344 -9.97 16.20 -17.40
N ASN A 345 -10.10 16.77 -16.22
CA ASN A 345 -11.24 17.62 -15.85
C ASN A 345 -11.15 19.04 -16.42
N LYS A 346 -12.09 19.88 -16.03
CA LYS A 346 -12.23 21.26 -16.51
C LYS A 346 -11.05 22.18 -16.19
N GLU A 347 -10.27 21.84 -15.19
CA GLU A 347 -9.17 22.68 -14.73
C GLU A 347 -7.87 22.44 -15.50
N GLY A 348 -7.90 21.57 -16.49
CA GLY A 348 -6.77 21.31 -17.38
C GLY A 348 -5.64 20.53 -16.73
N ALA A 349 -5.96 19.69 -15.73
CA ALA A 349 -4.98 18.81 -15.12
C ALA A 349 -4.39 17.85 -16.17
N PRO A 350 -3.06 17.77 -16.29
CA PRO A 350 -2.41 16.99 -17.33
C PRO A 350 -2.51 15.49 -17.09
N ALA A 351 -2.86 14.74 -18.15
CA ALA A 351 -2.83 13.29 -18.21
C ALA A 351 -2.11 12.87 -19.50
N HIS A 352 -0.81 12.64 -19.44
CA HIS A 352 0.02 12.42 -20.61
C HIS A 352 0.75 11.07 -20.57
N HIS A 353 1.19 10.61 -21.74
CA HIS A 353 2.01 9.40 -21.92
C HIS A 353 1.40 8.18 -21.21
N ILE A 354 0.14 7.87 -21.55
CA ILE A 354 -0.59 6.75 -20.95
C ILE A 354 -0.68 5.60 -21.96
N GLU A 355 -0.23 4.42 -21.52
CA GLU A 355 -0.29 3.20 -22.31
C GLU A 355 -1.27 2.21 -21.69
N ILE A 356 -2.28 1.79 -22.45
CA ILE A 356 -3.29 0.80 -22.06
C ILE A 356 -3.17 -0.38 -23.03
N THR A 357 -2.47 -1.45 -22.64
CA THR A 357 -2.07 -2.48 -23.57
C THR A 357 -2.32 -3.90 -23.07
N ASN A 358 -2.76 -4.79 -23.98
CA ASN A 358 -2.93 -6.22 -23.69
C ASN A 358 -3.85 -6.54 -22.49
N ASN A 359 -4.79 -5.65 -22.16
CA ASN A 359 -5.76 -5.93 -21.11
C ASN A 359 -6.92 -6.76 -21.64
N LYS A 360 -7.45 -7.65 -20.79
CA LYS A 360 -8.67 -8.41 -21.06
C LYS A 360 -9.81 -7.88 -20.21
N ILE A 361 -10.89 -7.42 -20.85
CA ILE A 361 -12.06 -6.82 -20.18
C ILE A 361 -13.30 -7.62 -20.54
N THR A 362 -14.03 -8.08 -19.51
CA THR A 362 -15.19 -8.95 -19.66
C THR A 362 -16.35 -8.48 -18.77
N ASN A 363 -17.59 -8.76 -19.20
CA ASN A 363 -18.82 -8.58 -18.41
C ASN A 363 -18.93 -7.22 -17.70
N SER A 364 -18.33 -6.20 -18.27
CA SER A 364 -18.26 -4.86 -17.68
C SER A 364 -19.24 -3.92 -18.37
N ARG A 365 -19.64 -2.87 -17.68
CA ARG A 365 -20.57 -1.89 -18.27
C ARG A 365 -20.02 -1.29 -19.56
N ARG A 366 -18.71 -0.95 -19.55
CA ARG A 366 -17.94 -0.55 -20.74
C ARG A 366 -16.46 -0.81 -20.54
N ALA A 367 -15.68 -0.88 -21.62
CA ALA A 367 -14.25 -1.10 -21.52
C ALA A 367 -13.49 0.19 -21.20
N PHE A 368 -13.68 1.22 -22.01
CA PHE A 368 -12.91 2.45 -21.90
C PHE A 368 -13.81 3.69 -21.81
N ARG A 369 -13.37 4.69 -21.04
CA ARG A 369 -13.85 6.06 -21.13
C ARG A 369 -12.69 7.03 -21.18
N PHE A 370 -12.76 7.92 -22.15
CA PHE A 370 -11.84 9.03 -22.31
C PHE A 370 -12.63 10.33 -22.16
N TYR A 371 -12.23 11.15 -21.21
CA TYR A 371 -12.91 12.42 -20.94
C TYR A 371 -11.87 13.54 -20.97
N VAL A 372 -11.92 14.36 -22.02
CA VAL A 372 -10.98 15.46 -22.24
C VAL A 372 -11.78 16.76 -22.28
N TRP A 373 -11.64 17.56 -21.25
CA TRP A 373 -12.39 18.81 -21.14
C TRP A 373 -11.63 20.02 -21.67
N THR A 374 -10.36 20.09 -21.35
CA THR A 374 -9.48 21.20 -21.73
C THR A 374 -8.54 20.78 -22.86
N ASP A 375 -8.25 21.68 -23.77
CA ASP A 375 -7.37 21.44 -24.90
C ASP A 375 -6.00 20.91 -24.44
N TYR A 376 -5.55 19.82 -25.05
CA TYR A 376 -4.26 19.15 -24.84
C TYR A 376 -4.01 18.60 -23.43
N ALA A 377 -4.98 18.65 -22.53
CA ALA A 377 -4.81 18.13 -21.17
C ALA A 377 -4.63 16.61 -21.13
N ALA A 378 -5.12 15.86 -22.14
CA ALA A 378 -4.81 14.46 -22.31
C ALA A 378 -4.17 14.23 -23.68
N SER A 379 -2.90 13.82 -23.72
CA SER A 379 -2.13 13.63 -24.96
C SER A 379 -1.16 12.46 -24.87
N HIS A 380 -0.65 11.99 -26.02
CA HIS A 380 0.27 10.87 -26.11
C HIS A 380 -0.29 9.60 -25.44
N ILE A 381 -1.52 9.22 -25.82
CA ILE A 381 -2.20 8.06 -25.23
C ILE A 381 -2.24 6.92 -26.22
N THR A 382 -1.77 5.75 -25.79
CA THR A 382 -1.75 4.52 -26.59
C THR A 382 -2.72 3.51 -26.00
N VAL A 383 -3.68 3.06 -26.80
CA VAL A 383 -4.62 1.96 -26.47
C VAL A 383 -4.41 0.86 -27.50
N LYS A 384 -3.73 -0.22 -27.09
CA LYS A 384 -3.24 -1.20 -28.04
C LYS A 384 -3.44 -2.64 -27.57
N ASP A 385 -3.84 -3.50 -28.52
CA ASP A 385 -3.93 -4.96 -28.36
C ASP A 385 -4.80 -5.41 -27.16
N ASN A 386 -5.81 -4.59 -26.79
CA ASN A 386 -6.75 -4.97 -25.74
C ASN A 386 -7.86 -5.86 -26.31
N TRP A 387 -8.37 -6.76 -25.47
CA TRP A 387 -9.45 -7.65 -25.82
C TRP A 387 -10.69 -7.37 -24.94
N VAL A 388 -11.84 -7.15 -25.58
CA VAL A 388 -13.12 -6.81 -24.94
C VAL A 388 -14.20 -7.77 -25.42
N ASP A 389 -14.92 -8.36 -24.48
CA ASP A 389 -15.98 -9.34 -24.79
C ASP A 389 -17.26 -8.71 -25.37
N LYS A 390 -18.20 -9.57 -25.74
CA LYS A 390 -19.50 -9.16 -26.30
C LYS A 390 -20.48 -8.54 -25.30
N ASN A 391 -20.25 -8.74 -24.00
CA ASN A 391 -21.12 -8.23 -22.93
C ASN A 391 -20.71 -6.82 -22.46
N THR A 392 -19.62 -6.29 -23.00
CA THR A 392 -19.00 -5.03 -22.58
C THR A 392 -19.12 -3.99 -23.70
N ASP A 393 -19.64 -2.80 -23.39
CA ASP A 393 -19.62 -1.66 -24.33
C ASP A 393 -18.16 -1.26 -24.62
N PRO A 394 -17.75 -1.06 -25.89
CA PRO A 394 -16.35 -0.84 -26.23
C PRO A 394 -15.76 0.43 -25.59
N TRP A 395 -16.39 1.58 -25.83
CA TRP A 395 -15.89 2.87 -25.34
C TRP A 395 -16.95 3.94 -25.27
N VAL A 396 -16.65 4.98 -24.48
CA VAL A 396 -17.29 6.29 -24.53
C VAL A 396 -16.21 7.35 -24.59
N TRP A 397 -16.44 8.33 -25.42
CA TRP A 397 -15.63 9.51 -25.52
C TRP A 397 -16.48 10.73 -25.20
N ASP A 398 -16.05 11.54 -24.25
CA ASP A 398 -16.75 12.75 -23.83
C ASP A 398 -15.75 13.91 -23.72
N GLY A 399 -16.26 15.14 -23.77
CA GLY A 399 -15.47 16.35 -23.58
C GLY A 399 -15.48 17.27 -24.77
N LYS A 400 -14.87 18.43 -24.61
CA LYS A 400 -14.81 19.50 -25.63
C LYS A 400 -13.37 19.87 -26.03
N GLY A 401 -12.39 19.32 -25.32
CA GLY A 401 -11.00 19.64 -25.52
C GLY A 401 -10.41 19.00 -26.79
N ARG A 402 -9.43 19.68 -27.36
CA ARG A 402 -8.55 19.08 -28.37
C ARG A 402 -7.56 18.14 -27.71
N THR A 403 -7.11 17.15 -28.46
CA THR A 403 -6.11 16.19 -27.99
C THR A 403 -5.13 15.84 -29.13
N GLN A 404 -3.93 15.34 -28.76
CA GLN A 404 -2.91 15.07 -29.76
C GLN A 404 -2.20 13.74 -29.52
N ASN A 405 -1.66 13.18 -30.59
CA ASN A 405 -0.80 11.99 -30.57
C ASN A 405 -1.44 10.78 -29.90
N TRP A 406 -2.63 10.42 -30.35
CA TRP A 406 -3.30 9.21 -29.88
C TRP A 406 -3.08 8.05 -30.84
N VAL A 407 -2.82 6.88 -30.26
CA VAL A 407 -2.67 5.61 -30.98
C VAL A 407 -3.72 4.63 -30.47
N PHE A 408 -4.62 4.20 -31.34
CA PHE A 408 -5.65 3.22 -31.04
C PHE A 408 -5.54 2.08 -32.06
N THR A 409 -4.87 0.98 -31.70
CA THR A 409 -4.50 -0.03 -32.69
C THR A 409 -4.54 -1.46 -32.15
N GLY A 410 -4.88 -2.42 -33.02
CA GLY A 410 -4.85 -3.85 -32.70
C GLY A 410 -5.87 -4.34 -31.70
N ASN A 411 -6.78 -3.48 -31.22
CA ASN A 411 -7.77 -3.87 -30.22
C ASN A 411 -8.86 -4.75 -30.83
N THR A 412 -9.36 -5.71 -30.06
CA THR A 412 -10.47 -6.59 -30.46
C THR A 412 -11.66 -6.34 -29.56
N PHE A 413 -12.80 -5.96 -30.17
CA PHE A 413 -14.09 -5.77 -29.52
C PHE A 413 -15.09 -6.76 -30.11
N LEU A 414 -15.66 -7.61 -29.27
CA LEU A 414 -16.66 -8.61 -29.71
C LEU A 414 -18.10 -8.08 -29.70
N ARG A 415 -18.30 -6.80 -29.38
CA ARG A 415 -19.57 -6.12 -29.47
C ARG A 415 -19.49 -5.00 -30.49
N LYS A 416 -20.43 -5.00 -31.43
CA LYS A 416 -20.58 -3.88 -32.37
C LYS A 416 -21.05 -2.62 -31.62
N THR A 417 -20.56 -1.48 -32.06
CA THR A 417 -21.05 -0.17 -31.60
C THR A 417 -21.33 0.70 -32.82
N ASN A 418 -22.42 1.44 -32.79
CA ASN A 418 -22.74 2.43 -33.80
C ASN A 418 -22.01 3.75 -33.60
N LYS A 419 -21.30 3.90 -32.45
CA LYS A 419 -20.49 5.08 -32.18
C LYS A 419 -19.17 5.00 -32.90
N LYS A 420 -18.91 5.94 -33.79
CA LYS A 420 -17.58 6.08 -34.40
C LYS A 420 -16.58 6.48 -33.32
N PHE A 421 -15.39 5.90 -33.37
CA PHE A 421 -14.32 6.27 -32.45
C PHE A 421 -13.95 7.75 -32.68
N GLY A 422 -13.98 8.53 -31.61
CA GLY A 422 -13.57 9.93 -31.63
C GLY A 422 -14.48 10.89 -32.42
N GLN A 423 -15.75 10.55 -32.68
CA GLN A 423 -16.65 11.37 -33.47
C GLN A 423 -16.79 12.81 -32.95
N ASP A 424 -16.71 13.00 -31.63
CA ASP A 424 -16.97 14.29 -30.97
C ASP A 424 -15.68 14.95 -30.43
N VAL A 425 -14.51 14.41 -30.81
CA VAL A 425 -13.22 14.88 -30.30
C VAL A 425 -12.36 15.44 -31.43
N ARG A 426 -11.66 16.54 -31.15
CA ARG A 426 -10.73 17.15 -32.09
C ARG A 426 -9.35 16.55 -31.89
N PHE A 427 -9.01 15.55 -32.71
CA PHE A 427 -7.68 14.94 -32.69
C PHE A 427 -6.68 15.67 -33.60
N GLU A 428 -5.52 15.96 -33.05
CA GLU A 428 -4.34 16.31 -33.84
C GLU A 428 -3.38 15.09 -33.79
N GLY A 429 -3.32 14.34 -34.89
CA GLY A 429 -2.47 13.13 -34.96
C GLY A 429 -3.11 11.88 -34.30
N LEU A 430 -4.25 11.44 -34.79
CA LEU A 430 -4.85 10.15 -34.41
C LEU A 430 -4.39 9.05 -35.35
N THR A 431 -3.81 7.99 -34.78
CA THR A 431 -3.63 6.71 -35.48
C THR A 431 -4.71 5.73 -35.04
N TYR A 432 -5.64 5.40 -35.96
CA TYR A 432 -6.69 4.40 -35.73
C TYR A 432 -6.59 3.30 -36.80
N LYS A 433 -6.01 2.14 -36.46
CA LYS A 433 -5.80 1.06 -37.43
C LYS A 433 -5.84 -0.32 -36.79
N ASN A 434 -6.12 -1.33 -37.61
CA ASN A 434 -6.07 -2.74 -37.21
C ASN A 434 -6.97 -3.14 -36.04
N ASN A 435 -7.96 -2.30 -35.67
CA ASN A 435 -8.94 -2.65 -34.66
C ASN A 435 -10.03 -3.55 -35.25
N ARG A 436 -10.45 -4.57 -34.51
CA ARG A 436 -11.48 -5.52 -34.94
C ARG A 436 -12.74 -5.30 -34.13
N LEU A 437 -13.82 -4.95 -34.82
CA LEU A 437 -15.19 -4.88 -34.31
C LEU A 437 -15.94 -6.08 -34.88
N LYS A 438 -16.32 -7.05 -34.07
CA LYS A 438 -16.96 -8.29 -34.50
C LYS A 438 -18.43 -8.32 -34.10
#